data_63c876d3ba142bb3a8099713a8b48cf6
#
_entry.id   63c876d3ba142bb3a8099713a8b48cf6
#
_cell.length_a   1.000
_cell.length_b   1.000
_cell.length_c   1.000
_cell.angle_alpha   90.00
_cell.angle_beta   90.00
_cell.angle_gamma   90.00
#
_symmetry.space_group_name_H-M   'P 1'
#
loop_
_entity.id
_entity.type
_entity.pdbx_description
1 polymer ?
#
loop_
_entity_poly.entity_id
_entity_poly.type
_entity_poly.pdbx_seq_one_letter_code
_entity_poly.pdbx_strand_id
1 'polypeptide(L)' 'TTTHKTLRGPRGGLILARANAEIEKKLNSAVFPGSQGGPLMHVIAAKAVCFKEALEPSFTVYQQQGIHNAQAMRISR' A
#
# COMPACT_ATOMS: atom_id res chain seq x y z
N THR A 1 -2.61 -1.79 -6.02
CA THR A 1 -2.95 -0.56 -5.31
C THR A 1 -1.71 0.29 -5.04
N THR A 2 -1.89 1.40 -4.38
CA THR A 2 -0.78 2.28 -3.97
C THR A 2 -0.53 2.15 -2.48
N THR A 3 0.69 2.51 -2.04
CA THR A 3 1.06 2.46 -0.63
C THR A 3 0.98 3.83 0.05
N HIS A 4 0.80 4.90 -0.70
CA HIS A 4 0.91 6.29 -0.21
C HIS A 4 -0.42 7.00 0.01
N LYS A 5 -1.53 6.31 -0.07
CA LYS A 5 -2.86 6.86 0.19
C LYS A 5 -3.42 6.25 1.48
N THR A 6 -4.44 5.42 1.39
CA THR A 6 -5.08 4.81 2.57
C THR A 6 -4.09 4.07 3.48
N LEU A 7 -3.11 3.37 2.91
CA LEU A 7 -2.12 2.65 3.71
C LEU A 7 -1.13 3.55 4.45
N ARG A 8 -1.10 4.84 4.14
CA ARG A 8 -0.27 5.84 4.84
C ARG A 8 1.23 5.50 4.77
N GLY A 9 1.67 5.01 3.63
CA GLY A 9 3.06 4.60 3.44
C GLY A 9 3.82 5.49 2.45
N PRO A 10 5.02 5.05 2.06
CA PRO A 10 5.82 5.76 1.07
C PRO A 10 5.18 5.69 -0.30
N ARG A 11 5.52 6.63 -1.18
CA ARG A 11 5.03 6.61 -2.55
C ARG A 11 5.50 5.34 -3.26
N GLY A 12 4.56 4.59 -3.78
CA GLY A 12 4.85 3.34 -4.46
C GLY A 12 3.61 2.53 -4.76
N GLY A 13 3.83 1.34 -5.27
CA GLY A 13 2.78 0.40 -5.63
C GLY A 13 2.86 -0.89 -4.84
N LEU A 14 1.77 -1.62 -4.88
CA LEU A 14 1.63 -2.94 -4.27
C LEU A 14 0.72 -3.77 -5.15
N ILE A 15 1.19 -4.97 -5.52
CA ILE A 15 0.41 -5.92 -6.30
C ILE A 15 0.17 -7.16 -5.44
N LEU A 16 -1.08 -7.53 -5.29
CA LEU A 16 -1.49 -8.72 -4.56
C LEU A 16 -2.15 -9.71 -5.50
N ALA A 17 -1.83 -10.98 -5.35
CA ALA A 17 -2.43 -12.04 -6.14
C ALA A 17 -2.54 -13.31 -5.32
N ARG A 18 -3.46 -14.19 -5.69
CA ARG A 18 -3.53 -15.51 -5.10
C ARG A 18 -2.28 -16.31 -5.48
N ALA A 19 -1.86 -17.22 -4.61
CA ALA A 19 -0.71 -18.06 -4.86
C ALA A 19 -0.91 -18.87 -6.15
N ASN A 20 -0.09 -18.57 -7.15
CA ASN A 20 -0.09 -19.23 -8.46
C ASN A 20 1.28 -18.97 -9.09
N ALA A 21 2.10 -20.02 -9.18
CA ALA A 21 3.49 -19.88 -9.63
C ALA A 21 3.61 -19.24 -11.02
N GLU A 22 2.69 -19.54 -11.92
CA GLU A 22 2.72 -19.01 -13.28
C GLU A 22 2.39 -17.52 -13.31
N ILE A 23 1.37 -17.10 -12.57
CA ILE A 23 0.99 -15.68 -12.44
C ILE A 23 2.08 -14.90 -11.72
N GLU A 24 2.62 -15.44 -10.63
CA GLU A 24 3.71 -14.81 -9.88
C GLU A 24 4.91 -14.52 -10.77
N LYS A 25 5.30 -15.50 -11.60
CA LYS A 25 6.41 -15.34 -12.52
C LYS A 25 6.15 -14.24 -13.53
N LYS A 26 4.94 -14.17 -14.09
CA LYS A 26 4.56 -13.14 -15.06
C LYS A 26 4.52 -11.76 -14.41
N LEU A 27 3.99 -11.63 -13.20
CA LEU A 27 3.96 -10.38 -12.47
C LEU A 27 5.37 -9.86 -12.17
N ASN A 28 6.24 -10.71 -11.66
CA ASN A 28 7.62 -10.35 -11.36
C ASN A 28 8.36 -9.90 -12.63
N SER A 29 8.19 -10.61 -13.73
CA SER A 29 8.83 -10.27 -15.00
C SER A 29 8.29 -8.97 -15.58
N ALA A 30 6.99 -8.71 -15.47
CA ALA A 30 6.37 -7.47 -15.92
C ALA A 30 6.86 -6.26 -15.16
N VAL A 31 7.12 -6.40 -13.85
CA VAL A 31 7.67 -5.35 -13.02
C VAL A 31 9.15 -5.17 -13.32
N PHE A 32 9.93 -6.24 -13.30
CA PHE A 32 11.36 -6.20 -13.57
C PHE A 32 11.76 -7.42 -14.40
N PRO A 33 12.37 -7.24 -15.58
CA PRO A 33 12.80 -5.96 -16.17
C PRO A 33 11.75 -5.25 -17.05
N GLY A 34 10.51 -5.71 -17.05
CA GLY A 34 9.49 -5.23 -18.00
C GLY A 34 9.21 -3.73 -17.94
N SER A 35 9.02 -3.15 -16.75
CA SER A 35 8.67 -1.75 -16.61
C SER A 35 9.55 -0.97 -15.64
N GLN A 36 10.27 -1.65 -14.74
CA GLN A 36 11.07 -0.97 -13.72
C GLN A 36 12.50 -1.52 -13.70
N GLY A 37 13.38 -0.88 -12.96
CA GLY A 37 14.76 -1.28 -12.76
C GLY A 37 15.04 -1.57 -11.30
N GLY A 38 16.27 -1.30 -10.86
CA GLY A 38 16.69 -1.54 -9.50
C GLY A 38 15.84 -0.80 -8.48
N PRO A 39 15.47 -1.44 -7.38
CA PRO A 39 14.60 -0.84 -6.39
C PRO A 39 15.32 0.17 -5.50
N LEU A 40 14.55 1.13 -4.99
CA LEU A 40 15.03 2.06 -3.96
C LEU A 40 14.84 1.39 -2.60
N MET A 41 15.93 0.92 -2.00
CA MET A 41 15.86 0.12 -0.77
C MET A 41 15.27 0.87 0.41
N HIS A 42 15.48 2.19 0.50
CA HIS A 42 14.87 2.98 1.57
C HIS A 42 13.34 3.02 1.44
N VAL A 43 12.81 2.98 0.23
CA VAL A 43 11.36 2.89 0.00
C VAL A 43 10.84 1.51 0.42
N ILE A 44 11.57 0.45 0.12
CA ILE A 44 11.20 -0.92 0.52
C ILE A 44 11.17 -1.02 2.06
N ALA A 45 12.18 -0.46 2.73
CA ALA A 45 12.20 -0.43 4.19
C ALA A 45 11.01 0.36 4.75
N ALA A 46 10.67 1.48 4.15
CA ALA A 46 9.51 2.28 4.54
C ALA A 46 8.19 1.52 4.32
N LYS A 47 8.08 0.74 3.26
CA LYS A 47 6.92 -0.13 3.03
C LYS A 47 6.78 -1.19 4.13
N ALA A 48 7.88 -1.76 4.60
CA ALA A 48 7.86 -2.74 5.68
C ALA A 48 7.29 -2.14 6.97
N VAL A 49 7.71 -0.94 7.32
CA VAL A 49 7.18 -0.21 8.48
C VAL A 49 5.68 0.10 8.28
N CYS A 50 5.33 0.58 7.11
CA CYS A 50 3.93 0.88 6.74
C CYS A 50 3.03 -0.34 6.94
N PHE A 51 3.44 -1.50 6.44
CA PHE A 51 2.63 -2.70 6.54
C PHE A 51 2.52 -3.22 7.96
N LYS A 52 3.59 -3.09 8.74
CA LYS A 52 3.56 -3.45 10.16
C LYS A 52 2.58 -2.58 10.93
N GLU A 53 2.61 -1.27 10.70
CA GLU A 53 1.66 -0.35 11.31
C GLU A 53 0.22 -0.65 10.89
N ALA A 54 0.01 -1.01 9.64
CA ALA A 54 -1.32 -1.36 9.13
C ALA A 54 -1.91 -2.60 9.79
N LEU A 55 -1.08 -3.48 10.34
CA LEU A 55 -1.51 -4.67 11.08
C LEU A 55 -1.89 -4.35 12.53
N GLU A 56 -1.54 -3.19 13.05
CA GLU A 56 -1.84 -2.81 14.43
C GLU A 56 -3.31 -2.43 14.60
N PRO A 57 -3.93 -2.76 15.75
CA PRO A 57 -5.32 -2.34 16.01
C PRO A 57 -5.54 -0.83 15.95
N SER A 58 -4.53 -0.05 16.31
CA SER A 58 -4.59 1.41 16.24
C SER A 58 -4.81 1.93 14.82
N PHE A 59 -4.39 1.19 13.81
CA PHE A 59 -4.62 1.59 12.42
C PHE A 59 -6.10 1.55 12.06
N THR A 60 -6.84 0.57 12.56
CA THR A 60 -8.29 0.50 12.39
C THR A 60 -8.96 1.74 12.98
N VAL A 61 -8.56 2.14 14.18
CA VAL A 61 -9.08 3.35 14.82
C VAL A 61 -8.75 4.59 13.99
N TYR A 62 -7.53 4.68 13.48
CA TYR A 62 -7.11 5.78 12.61
C TYR A 62 -7.99 5.87 11.36
N GLN A 63 -8.27 4.76 10.69
CA GLN A 63 -9.09 4.74 9.49
C GLN A 63 -10.55 5.08 9.80
N GLN A 64 -11.09 4.62 10.92
CA GLN A 64 -12.43 4.98 11.36
C GLN A 64 -12.55 6.48 11.60
N GLN A 65 -11.53 7.09 12.20
CA GLN A 65 -11.50 8.55 12.40
C GLN A 65 -11.49 9.29 11.07
N GLY A 66 -10.76 8.76 10.08
CA GLY A 66 -10.74 9.32 8.72
C GLY A 66 -12.13 9.32 8.09
N ILE A 67 -12.88 8.23 8.25
CA ILE A 67 -14.25 8.12 7.74
C ILE A 67 -15.16 9.14 8.43
N HIS A 68 -15.07 9.24 9.75
CA HIS A 68 -15.84 10.21 10.52
C HIS A 68 -15.53 11.64 10.10
N ASN A 69 -14.27 11.96 9.89
CA ASN A 69 -13.86 13.29 9.42
C ASN A 69 -14.41 13.60 8.03
N ALA A 70 -14.38 12.63 7.14
CA ALA A 70 -14.92 12.80 5.79
C ALA A 70 -16.44 13.05 5.82
N GLN A 71 -17.16 12.35 6.69
CA GLN A 71 -18.59 12.55 6.87
C GLN A 71 -18.90 13.94 7.42
N ALA A 72 -18.11 14.40 8.39
CA ALA A 72 -18.25 15.74 8.95
C ALA A 72 -18.02 16.82 7.91
N MET A 73 -17.00 16.65 7.06
CA MET A 73 -16.72 17.57 5.96
C MET A 73 -17.88 17.61 4.97
N ARG A 74 -18.50 16.47 4.69
CA ARG A 74 -19.64 16.40 3.79
C ARG A 74 -20.84 17.18 4.34
N ILE A 75 -21.08 17.06 5.63
CA ILE A 75 -22.21 17.74 6.30
C ILE A 75 -22.00 19.25 6.32
N SER A 76 -20.77 19.70 6.54
CA SER A 76 -20.45 21.13 6.62
C SER A 76 -20.42 21.85 5.28
N ARG A 77 -20.52 21.12 4.19
CA ARG A 77 -20.64 21.68 2.84
C ARG A 77 -22.09 22.09 2.58
#